data_f97db6cae6afb281cbacae8cdd3eea3d
#
_entry.id   f97db6cae6afb281cbacae8cdd3eea3d
#
_cell.length_a   1.000
_cell.length_b   1.000
_cell.length_c   1.000
_cell.angle_alpha   90.00
_cell.angle_beta   90.00
_cell.angle_gamma   90.00
#
_symmetry.space_group_name_H-M   'P 1'
#
loop_
_entity.id
_entity.type
_entity.pdbx_description
1 polymer ?
#
loop_
_entity_poly.entity_id
_entity_poly.type
_entity_poly.pdbx_seq_one_letter_code
_entity_poly.pdbx_strand_id
1 'polypeptide(L)'
;MIKNAFAYITRKSLKSIIIMLVILAMSTLSLISLSIKDATDRASKETFANITNSFSMEINRQVNSGTPRGGGNVKGEDIKKIAQTDSIDSYVKRINSVADLVDYDIIETKETLANQSPKRAKNFKRTVMLTGVNDSSKETKFVSEAYKLVEGKHLENEDKNKILMHKDLAEKNNLKVGDKIKIKSNLFDADNEKQANETCLLYTSDAADDRISV
;
A
#
# COMPACT_ATOMS: atom_id res chain seq x y z
N MET A 1 -42.31 1.65 53.25
CA MET A 1 -41.89 2.64 52.24
C MET A 1 -42.21 2.19 50.80
N ILE A 2 -41.95 1.00 50.38
CA ILE A 2 -42.18 0.52 48.98
C ILE A 2 -43.63 0.52 48.57
N LYS A 3 -44.63 0.10 49.48
CA LYS A 3 -46.08 0.13 49.22
C LYS A 3 -46.60 1.54 48.91
N ASN A 4 -46.10 2.57 49.59
CA ASN A 4 -46.49 3.95 49.36
C ASN A 4 -45.92 4.53 48.04
N ALA A 5 -44.75 4.13 47.67
CA ALA A 5 -44.18 4.48 46.38
C ALA A 5 -44.96 3.86 45.22
N PHE A 6 -45.35 2.59 45.33
CA PHE A 6 -46.20 1.92 44.35
C PHE A 6 -47.55 2.57 44.20
N ALA A 7 -48.20 2.91 45.32
CA ALA A 7 -49.52 3.61 45.34
C ALA A 7 -49.44 5.01 44.71
N TYR A 8 -48.28 5.69 44.80
CA TYR A 8 -48.10 6.99 44.19
C TYR A 8 -47.93 6.86 42.66
N ILE A 9 -47.14 5.86 42.21
CA ILE A 9 -46.91 5.56 40.78
C ILE A 9 -48.24 5.22 40.08
N THR A 10 -49.07 4.39 40.68
CA THR A 10 -50.37 3.99 40.12
C THR A 10 -51.40 5.10 40.11
N ARG A 11 -51.37 6.00 41.08
CA ARG A 11 -52.32 7.15 41.17
C ARG A 11 -51.97 8.27 40.15
N LYS A 12 -50.74 8.39 39.73
CA LYS A 12 -50.30 9.39 38.76
C LYS A 12 -49.57 8.74 37.60
N SER A 13 -50.17 7.71 37.04
CA SER A 13 -49.57 6.86 35.99
C SER A 13 -49.00 7.64 34.80
N LEU A 14 -49.71 8.65 34.31
CA LEU A 14 -49.26 9.46 33.19
C LEU A 14 -47.93 10.19 33.48
N LYS A 15 -47.78 10.78 34.66
CA LYS A 15 -46.51 11.44 35.05
C LYS A 15 -45.38 10.45 35.25
N SER A 16 -45.68 9.29 35.82
CA SER A 16 -44.70 8.22 36.01
C SER A 16 -44.22 7.65 34.68
N ILE A 17 -45.09 7.48 33.69
CA ILE A 17 -44.74 7.03 32.34
C ILE A 17 -43.84 8.06 31.64
N ILE A 18 -44.18 9.35 31.72
CA ILE A 18 -43.36 10.41 31.13
C ILE A 18 -41.97 10.41 31.75
N ILE A 19 -41.83 10.34 33.06
CA ILE A 19 -40.52 10.30 33.73
C ILE A 19 -39.73 9.04 33.30
N MET A 20 -40.39 7.89 33.23
CA MET A 20 -39.77 6.64 32.79
C MET A 20 -39.24 6.76 31.34
N LEU A 21 -40.02 7.34 30.43
CA LEU A 21 -39.60 7.58 29.06
C LEU A 21 -38.39 8.52 28.95
N VAL A 22 -38.38 9.59 29.78
CA VAL A 22 -37.23 10.51 29.82
C VAL A 22 -35.98 9.80 30.32
N ILE A 23 -36.07 9.02 31.40
CA ILE A 23 -34.93 8.25 31.92
C ILE A 23 -34.46 7.23 30.89
N LEU A 24 -35.38 6.54 30.21
CA LEU A 24 -35.03 5.58 29.16
C LEU A 24 -34.31 6.27 28.00
N ALA A 25 -34.80 7.42 27.53
CA ALA A 25 -34.19 8.20 26.48
C ALA A 25 -32.77 8.69 26.87
N MET A 26 -32.61 9.20 28.08
CA MET A 26 -31.31 9.65 28.58
C MET A 26 -30.32 8.50 28.73
N SER A 27 -30.76 7.34 29.21
CA SER A 27 -29.87 6.17 29.32
C SER A 27 -29.46 5.61 27.97
N THR A 28 -30.38 5.55 27.00
CA THR A 28 -30.04 5.10 25.63
C THR A 28 -29.07 6.06 24.94
N LEU A 29 -29.26 7.36 25.06
CA LEU A 29 -28.32 8.37 24.54
C LEU A 29 -26.93 8.24 25.16
N SER A 30 -26.85 8.00 26.47
CA SER A 30 -25.59 7.79 27.18
C SER A 30 -24.85 6.54 26.68
N LEU A 31 -25.57 5.44 26.47
CA LEU A 31 -24.97 4.21 25.93
C LEU A 31 -24.47 4.39 24.49
N ILE A 32 -25.25 5.07 23.66
CA ILE A 32 -24.84 5.40 22.30
C ILE A 32 -23.55 6.26 22.30
N SER A 33 -23.53 7.29 23.17
CA SER A 33 -22.34 8.16 23.29
C SER A 33 -21.08 7.41 23.71
N LEU A 34 -21.20 6.48 24.65
CA LEU A 34 -20.08 5.62 25.08
C LEU A 34 -19.63 4.69 23.97
N SER A 35 -20.56 4.11 23.22
CA SER A 35 -20.23 3.25 22.08
C SER A 35 -19.52 4.00 20.97
N ILE A 36 -19.97 5.22 20.64
CA ILE A 36 -19.30 6.08 19.67
C ILE A 36 -17.90 6.44 20.14
N LYS A 37 -17.74 6.81 21.41
CA LYS A 37 -16.43 7.11 21.97
C LYS A 37 -15.48 5.91 21.87
N ASP A 38 -15.91 4.72 22.27
CA ASP A 38 -15.09 3.51 22.21
C ASP A 38 -14.71 3.15 20.76
N ALA A 39 -15.65 3.27 19.83
CA ALA A 39 -15.39 3.06 18.41
C ALA A 39 -14.39 4.08 17.85
N THR A 40 -14.52 5.35 18.22
CA THR A 40 -13.61 6.43 17.80
C THR A 40 -12.21 6.22 18.38
N ASP A 41 -12.10 5.84 19.64
CA ASP A 41 -10.82 5.58 20.31
C ASP A 41 -10.09 4.38 19.68
N ARG A 42 -10.85 3.33 19.31
CA ARG A 42 -10.28 2.18 18.57
C ARG A 42 -9.82 2.58 17.18
N ALA A 43 -10.67 3.25 16.40
CA ALA A 43 -10.32 3.71 15.06
C ALA A 43 -9.09 4.65 15.08
N SER A 44 -9.03 5.57 16.06
CA SER A 44 -7.85 6.41 16.26
C SER A 44 -6.61 5.58 16.55
N LYS A 45 -6.68 4.65 17.51
CA LYS A 45 -5.53 3.81 17.84
C LYS A 45 -5.05 2.98 16.67
N GLU A 46 -5.95 2.38 15.89
CA GLU A 46 -5.63 1.62 14.69
C GLU A 46 -5.00 2.53 13.63
N THR A 47 -5.57 3.72 13.42
CA THR A 47 -5.03 4.70 12.48
C THR A 47 -3.63 5.14 12.90
N PHE A 48 -3.42 5.49 14.18
CA PHE A 48 -2.11 5.92 14.67
C PHE A 48 -1.10 4.78 14.81
N ALA A 49 -1.53 3.55 15.04
CA ALA A 49 -0.64 2.39 15.02
C ALA A 49 -0.10 2.10 13.61
N ASN A 50 -0.89 2.41 12.59
CA ASN A 50 -0.50 2.23 11.19
C ASN A 50 0.19 3.46 10.57
N ILE A 51 0.07 4.64 11.19
CA ILE A 51 0.86 5.83 10.83
C ILE A 51 2.21 5.72 11.56
N THR A 52 3.13 5.00 10.95
CA THR A 52 4.52 5.07 11.37
C THR A 52 5.05 6.48 11.08
N ASN A 53 5.75 7.07 12.03
CA ASN A 53 6.53 8.28 11.80
C ASN A 53 7.65 7.93 10.81
N SER A 54 7.39 8.10 9.54
CA SER A 54 8.33 7.80 8.46
C SER A 54 8.75 9.07 7.75
N PHE A 55 9.96 9.11 7.28
CA PHE A 55 10.43 10.13 6.36
C PHE A 55 11.03 9.48 5.12
N SER A 56 10.89 10.15 3.99
CA SER A 56 11.50 9.73 2.73
C SER A 56 12.70 10.62 2.44
N MET A 57 13.82 9.98 2.13
CA MET A 57 14.98 10.69 1.62
C MET A 57 14.88 10.80 0.11
N GLU A 58 14.77 12.01 -0.37
CA GLU A 58 14.73 12.30 -1.79
C GLU A 58 15.83 13.29 -2.17
N ILE A 59 16.26 13.22 -3.41
CA ILE A 59 17.23 14.17 -3.94
C ILE A 59 16.55 15.52 -4.11
N ASN A 60 17.15 16.57 -3.57
CA ASN A 60 16.73 17.92 -3.87
C ASN A 60 17.13 18.26 -5.31
N ARG A 61 16.19 18.10 -6.23
CA ARG A 61 16.40 18.37 -7.66
C ARG A 61 16.59 19.85 -8.00
N GLN A 62 16.31 20.76 -7.07
CA GLN A 62 16.59 22.19 -7.25
C GLN A 62 18.09 22.48 -7.09
N VAL A 63 18.76 21.73 -6.19
CA VAL A 63 20.21 21.88 -5.93
C VAL A 63 21.00 20.90 -6.78
N ASN A 64 20.49 19.70 -6.99
CA ASN A 64 21.11 18.66 -7.80
C ASN A 64 20.09 18.15 -8.81
N SER A 65 20.16 18.64 -10.02
CA SER A 65 19.27 18.23 -11.12
C SER A 65 19.45 16.76 -11.54
N GLY A 66 20.48 16.09 -11.00
CA GLY A 66 20.84 14.76 -11.39
C GLY A 66 21.51 14.70 -12.77
N THR A 67 21.74 13.50 -13.24
CA THR A 67 22.16 13.26 -14.63
C THR A 67 21.05 12.51 -15.35
N PRO A 68 20.99 12.53 -16.69
CA PRO A 68 20.06 11.71 -17.46
C PRO A 68 20.15 10.21 -17.16
N ARG A 69 21.21 9.76 -16.52
CA ARG A 69 21.49 8.36 -16.14
C ARG A 69 21.39 8.11 -14.63
N GLY A 70 20.52 8.85 -13.93
CA GLY A 70 20.27 8.64 -12.49
C GLY A 70 21.39 9.09 -11.56
N GLY A 71 22.39 9.83 -12.07
CA GLY A 71 23.39 10.46 -11.23
C GLY A 71 22.75 11.40 -10.21
N GLY A 72 23.21 11.34 -8.97
CA GLY A 72 22.65 12.11 -7.87
C GLY A 72 21.61 11.33 -7.05
N ASN A 73 21.48 10.03 -7.23
CA ASN A 73 20.68 9.19 -6.35
C ASN A 73 21.27 9.15 -4.93
N VAL A 74 20.42 8.88 -3.95
CA VAL A 74 20.84 8.69 -2.56
C VAL A 74 21.83 7.53 -2.50
N LYS A 75 23.02 7.77 -1.91
CA LYS A 75 24.04 6.74 -1.85
C LYS A 75 23.70 5.67 -0.82
N GLY A 76 23.98 4.42 -1.16
CA GLY A 76 23.74 3.29 -0.26
C GLY A 76 24.48 3.37 1.08
N GLU A 77 25.65 4.06 1.11
CA GLU A 77 26.40 4.33 2.32
C GLU A 77 25.70 5.31 3.26
N ASP A 78 25.05 6.34 2.70
CA ASP A 78 24.30 7.33 3.48
C ASP A 78 23.04 6.68 4.08
N ILE A 79 22.37 5.83 3.29
CA ILE A 79 21.24 5.03 3.78
C ILE A 79 21.68 4.15 4.97
N LYS A 80 22.81 3.46 4.86
CA LYS A 80 23.33 2.62 5.94
C LYS A 80 23.65 3.40 7.19
N LYS A 81 24.28 4.58 7.07
CA LYS A 81 24.59 5.45 8.21
C LYS A 81 23.33 5.90 8.94
N ILE A 82 22.30 6.30 8.19
CA ILE A 82 21.02 6.72 8.77
C ILE A 82 20.32 5.53 9.43
N ALA A 83 20.29 4.37 8.77
CA ALA A 83 19.67 3.16 9.28
C ALA A 83 20.33 2.62 10.57
N GLN A 84 21.56 3.04 10.88
CA GLN A 84 22.26 2.70 12.13
C GLN A 84 21.95 3.65 13.29
N THR A 85 21.11 4.67 13.07
CA THR A 85 20.71 5.60 14.13
C THR A 85 19.69 4.94 15.04
N ASP A 86 19.86 5.04 16.35
CA ASP A 86 19.01 4.39 17.37
C ASP A 86 17.51 4.71 17.25
N SER A 87 17.17 5.81 16.59
CA SER A 87 15.78 6.24 16.36
C SER A 87 15.13 5.63 15.11
N ILE A 88 15.86 4.82 14.35
CA ILE A 88 15.36 4.17 13.13
C ILE A 88 15.09 2.70 13.39
N ASP A 89 13.84 2.35 13.47
CA ASP A 89 13.41 0.97 13.69
C ASP A 89 13.58 0.12 12.40
N SER A 90 13.21 0.65 11.27
CA SER A 90 13.32 -0.04 9.99
C SER A 90 13.45 0.92 8.81
N TYR A 91 13.92 0.41 7.68
CA TYR A 91 14.04 1.20 6.47
C TYR A 91 13.76 0.38 5.22
N VAL A 92 13.28 1.07 4.19
CA VAL A 92 13.10 0.51 2.85
C VAL A 92 13.99 1.27 1.88
N LYS A 93 14.85 0.54 1.17
CA LYS A 93 15.54 1.05 -0.01
C LYS A 93 14.63 0.82 -1.20
N ARG A 94 14.37 1.85 -1.95
CA ARG A 94 13.54 1.76 -3.15
C ARG A 94 14.27 2.33 -4.35
N ILE A 95 14.24 1.58 -5.44
CA ILE A 95 14.70 2.02 -6.76
C ILE A 95 13.59 1.76 -7.77
N ASN A 96 13.27 2.76 -8.56
CA ASN A 96 12.31 2.62 -9.65
C ASN A 96 13.07 2.53 -10.96
N SER A 97 12.69 1.59 -11.78
CA SER A 97 13.23 1.38 -13.12
C SER A 97 12.14 0.86 -14.04
N VAL A 98 12.45 0.67 -15.30
CA VAL A 98 11.56 0.07 -16.28
C VAL A 98 12.22 -1.14 -16.92
N ALA A 99 11.44 -2.16 -17.20
CA ALA A 99 11.90 -3.34 -17.91
C ALA A 99 10.84 -3.85 -18.88
N ASP A 100 11.30 -4.56 -19.88
CA ASP A 100 10.42 -5.23 -20.82
C ASP A 100 10.20 -6.68 -20.39
N LEU A 101 8.96 -7.12 -20.40
CA LEU A 101 8.61 -8.52 -20.23
C LEU A 101 8.94 -9.28 -21.53
N VAL A 102 9.75 -10.34 -21.41
CA VAL A 102 10.10 -11.18 -22.57
C VAL A 102 9.02 -12.23 -22.74
N ASP A 103 8.37 -12.21 -23.91
CA ASP A 103 7.32 -13.16 -24.31
C ASP A 103 5.99 -13.11 -23.52
N TYR A 104 5.77 -12.01 -22.77
CA TYR A 104 4.55 -11.79 -22.00
C TYR A 104 3.86 -10.49 -22.41
N ASP A 105 2.53 -10.48 -22.26
CA ASP A 105 1.70 -9.32 -22.54
C ASP A 105 1.48 -8.48 -21.30
N ILE A 106 1.48 -7.15 -21.46
CA ILE A 106 1.15 -6.21 -20.40
C ILE A 106 -0.35 -5.94 -20.35
N ILE A 107 -0.84 -5.45 -19.20
CA ILE A 107 -2.18 -4.91 -19.08
C ILE A 107 -2.11 -3.41 -19.40
N GLU A 108 -2.79 -2.99 -20.42
CA GLU A 108 -2.90 -1.58 -20.81
C GLU A 108 -4.25 -1.03 -20.38
N THR A 109 -4.26 0.10 -19.70
CA THR A 109 -5.51 0.80 -19.40
C THR A 109 -6.00 1.57 -20.62
N LYS A 110 -7.30 1.85 -20.68
CA LYS A 110 -7.90 2.67 -21.76
C LYS A 110 -7.25 4.05 -21.85
N GLU A 111 -6.87 4.63 -20.70
CA GLU A 111 -6.19 5.92 -20.62
C GLU A 111 -4.77 5.84 -21.20
N THR A 112 -4.04 4.78 -20.88
CA THR A 112 -2.70 4.55 -21.42
C THR A 112 -2.75 4.42 -22.94
N LEU A 113 -3.70 3.67 -23.46
CA LEU A 113 -3.92 3.51 -24.91
C LEU A 113 -4.31 4.82 -25.59
N ALA A 114 -5.19 5.61 -24.98
CA ALA A 114 -5.67 6.88 -25.54
C ALA A 114 -4.57 7.95 -25.60
N ASN A 115 -3.64 7.94 -24.64
CA ASN A 115 -2.59 8.96 -24.48
C ASN A 115 -1.24 8.55 -25.08
N GLN A 116 -1.10 7.35 -25.62
CA GLN A 116 0.16 6.90 -26.20
C GLN A 116 0.39 7.48 -27.60
N SER A 117 1.58 8.09 -27.78
CA SER A 117 2.03 8.38 -29.15
C SER A 117 2.41 7.06 -29.87
N PRO A 118 2.26 6.99 -31.21
CA PRO A 118 2.63 5.78 -31.98
C PRO A 118 4.09 5.34 -31.74
N LYS A 119 5.00 6.30 -31.57
CA LYS A 119 6.42 6.03 -31.27
C LYS A 119 6.59 5.38 -29.89
N ARG A 120 5.87 5.87 -28.89
CA ARG A 120 5.90 5.31 -27.52
C ARG A 120 5.30 3.90 -27.49
N ALA A 121 4.17 3.70 -28.14
CA ALA A 121 3.52 2.40 -28.24
C ALA A 121 4.44 1.34 -28.85
N LYS A 122 5.26 1.71 -29.84
CA LYS A 122 6.23 0.80 -30.46
C LYS A 122 7.39 0.44 -29.53
N ASN A 123 7.95 1.44 -28.83
CA ASN A 123 9.17 1.27 -28.02
C ASN A 123 8.88 0.68 -26.63
N PHE A 124 7.67 0.84 -26.13
CA PHE A 124 7.29 0.43 -24.75
C PHE A 124 6.12 -0.57 -24.75
N LYS A 125 5.97 -1.34 -25.82
CA LYS A 125 4.85 -2.28 -25.98
C LYS A 125 4.76 -3.34 -24.86
N ARG A 126 5.89 -3.72 -24.26
CA ARG A 126 5.97 -4.74 -23.21
C ARG A 126 6.64 -4.22 -21.95
N THR A 127 6.71 -2.91 -21.81
CA THR A 127 7.41 -2.27 -20.70
C THR A 127 6.53 -2.17 -19.47
N VAL A 128 7.09 -2.58 -18.35
CA VAL A 128 6.47 -2.48 -17.03
C VAL A 128 7.35 -1.65 -16.10
N MET A 129 6.73 -1.00 -15.12
CA MET A 129 7.46 -0.35 -14.03
C MET A 129 7.97 -1.41 -13.06
N LEU A 130 9.24 -1.32 -12.71
CA LEU A 130 9.86 -2.12 -11.68
C LEU A 130 10.19 -1.27 -10.47
N THR A 131 9.82 -1.74 -9.30
CA THR A 131 10.27 -1.17 -8.04
C THR A 131 11.12 -2.20 -7.31
N GLY A 132 12.41 -1.98 -7.26
CA GLY A 132 13.34 -2.78 -6.47
C GLY A 132 13.25 -2.34 -5.01
N VAL A 133 13.10 -3.30 -4.10
CA VAL A 133 13.03 -3.07 -2.65
C VAL A 133 13.89 -4.10 -1.92
N ASN A 134 14.40 -3.72 -0.74
CA ASN A 134 15.11 -4.66 0.12
C ASN A 134 14.16 -5.50 1.01
N ASP A 135 12.95 -5.04 1.24
CA ASP A 135 11.92 -5.72 2.01
C ASP A 135 10.54 -5.25 1.52
N SER A 136 9.83 -6.12 0.82
CA SER A 136 8.53 -5.76 0.25
C SER A 136 7.42 -5.67 1.29
N SER A 137 7.55 -6.31 2.45
CA SER A 137 6.55 -6.23 3.52
C SER A 137 6.46 -4.84 4.14
N LYS A 138 7.56 -4.08 4.08
CA LYS A 138 7.69 -2.72 4.60
C LYS A 138 7.50 -1.64 3.54
N GLU A 139 7.26 -2.04 2.29
CA GLU A 139 6.97 -1.09 1.22
C GLU A 139 5.61 -0.42 1.48
N THR A 140 5.53 0.88 1.24
CA THR A 140 4.39 1.73 1.61
C THR A 140 3.04 1.18 1.15
N LYS A 141 2.97 0.59 -0.04
CA LYS A 141 1.71 0.04 -0.57
C LYS A 141 1.24 -1.21 0.18
N PHE A 142 2.15 -2.02 0.70
CA PHE A 142 1.81 -3.15 1.56
C PHE A 142 1.49 -2.72 2.98
N VAL A 143 2.26 -1.78 3.54
CA VAL A 143 2.00 -1.23 4.89
C VAL A 143 0.67 -0.50 4.97
N SER A 144 0.31 0.25 3.92
CA SER A 144 -1.00 0.93 3.82
C SER A 144 -2.15 0.01 3.42
N GLU A 145 -1.90 -1.30 3.28
CA GLU A 145 -2.86 -2.29 2.81
C GLU A 145 -3.45 -2.00 1.40
N ALA A 146 -2.85 -1.05 0.66
CA ALA A 146 -3.22 -0.82 -0.75
C ALA A 146 -2.89 -2.02 -1.63
N TYR A 147 -1.87 -2.81 -1.24
CA TYR A 147 -1.56 -4.11 -1.84
C TYR A 147 -1.62 -5.19 -0.78
N LYS A 148 -2.12 -6.36 -1.15
CA LYS A 148 -2.09 -7.57 -0.32
C LYS A 148 -1.32 -8.66 -1.05
N LEU A 149 -0.51 -9.41 -0.31
CA LEU A 149 0.12 -10.61 -0.84
C LEU A 149 -0.96 -11.69 -1.00
N VAL A 150 -1.18 -12.14 -2.22
CA VAL A 150 -2.21 -13.15 -2.53
C VAL A 150 -1.62 -14.55 -2.41
N GLU A 151 -0.43 -14.74 -2.99
CA GLU A 151 0.24 -16.04 -3.02
C GLU A 151 1.76 -15.84 -3.05
N GLY A 152 2.49 -16.75 -2.42
CA GLY A 152 3.94 -16.70 -2.33
C GLY A 152 4.44 -16.08 -1.03
N LYS A 153 5.53 -15.32 -1.09
CA LYS A 153 6.18 -14.69 0.06
C LYS A 153 6.61 -13.27 -0.27
N HIS A 154 6.70 -12.43 0.75
CA HIS A 154 7.36 -11.14 0.61
C HIS A 154 8.83 -11.30 0.21
N LEU A 155 9.33 -10.32 -0.53
CA LEU A 155 10.73 -10.23 -0.89
C LEU A 155 11.53 -9.70 0.31
N GLU A 156 12.65 -10.35 0.58
CA GLU A 156 13.57 -10.00 1.66
C GLU A 156 14.94 -9.58 1.09
N ASN A 157 15.76 -8.95 1.92
CA ASN A 157 17.08 -8.42 1.49
C ASN A 157 18.01 -9.49 0.91
N GLU A 158 17.88 -10.75 1.34
CA GLU A 158 18.68 -11.88 0.84
C GLU A 158 18.18 -12.43 -0.50
N ASP A 159 16.98 -12.05 -0.90
CA ASP A 159 16.37 -12.54 -2.13
C ASP A 159 17.02 -11.94 -3.35
N LYS A 160 17.45 -12.82 -4.25
CA LYS A 160 17.99 -12.45 -5.56
C LYS A 160 17.12 -13.05 -6.65
N ASN A 161 16.91 -12.27 -7.70
CA ASN A 161 16.15 -12.73 -8.87
C ASN A 161 14.76 -13.25 -8.51
N LYS A 162 14.06 -12.57 -7.59
CA LYS A 162 12.66 -12.81 -7.26
C LYS A 162 11.85 -11.56 -7.58
N ILE A 163 10.61 -11.76 -7.97
CA ILE A 163 9.70 -10.68 -8.34
C ILE A 163 8.30 -10.95 -7.77
N LEU A 164 7.68 -9.89 -7.27
CA LEU A 164 6.24 -9.85 -7.02
C LEU A 164 5.57 -9.22 -8.24
N MET A 165 4.53 -9.86 -8.75
CA MET A 165 3.77 -9.40 -9.90
C MET A 165 2.30 -9.24 -9.50
N HIS A 166 1.63 -8.26 -10.09
CA HIS A 166 0.20 -8.10 -9.92
C HIS A 166 -0.54 -9.35 -10.41
N LYS A 167 -1.52 -9.81 -9.64
CA LYS A 167 -2.28 -11.03 -9.91
C LYS A 167 -2.87 -11.04 -11.32
N ASP A 168 -3.54 -9.96 -11.74
CA ASP A 168 -4.15 -9.88 -13.06
C ASP A 168 -3.14 -10.05 -14.19
N LEU A 169 -1.92 -9.50 -14.02
CA LEU A 169 -0.86 -9.64 -15.01
C LEU A 169 -0.35 -11.08 -15.08
N ALA A 170 -0.27 -11.76 -13.94
CA ALA A 170 0.08 -13.18 -13.88
C ALA A 170 -1.02 -14.05 -14.53
N GLU A 171 -2.28 -13.81 -14.20
CA GLU A 171 -3.43 -14.53 -14.78
C GLU A 171 -3.53 -14.33 -16.31
N LYS A 172 -3.35 -13.09 -16.79
CA LYS A 172 -3.35 -12.79 -18.23
C LYS A 172 -2.31 -13.61 -18.99
N ASN A 173 -1.19 -13.88 -18.38
CA ASN A 173 -0.08 -14.63 -18.98
C ASN A 173 -0.04 -16.11 -18.57
N ASN A 174 -1.07 -16.61 -17.88
CA ASN A 174 -1.15 -17.98 -17.35
C ASN A 174 0.05 -18.36 -16.46
N LEU A 175 0.58 -17.40 -15.71
CA LEU A 175 1.71 -17.58 -14.80
C LEU A 175 1.23 -17.98 -13.41
N LYS A 176 2.01 -18.81 -12.73
CA LYS A 176 1.78 -19.29 -11.36
C LYS A 176 2.99 -18.96 -10.48
N VAL A 177 2.77 -18.89 -9.18
CA VAL A 177 3.86 -18.79 -8.21
C VAL A 177 4.82 -19.96 -8.38
N GLY A 178 6.10 -19.65 -8.46
CA GLY A 178 7.16 -20.64 -8.74
C GLY A 178 7.60 -20.67 -10.20
N ASP A 179 6.87 -20.07 -11.13
CA ASP A 179 7.30 -19.95 -12.50
C ASP A 179 8.49 -18.99 -12.62
N LYS A 180 9.28 -19.17 -13.67
CA LYS A 180 10.41 -18.30 -13.98
C LYS A 180 10.03 -17.39 -15.14
N ILE A 181 10.13 -16.11 -14.92
CA ILE A 181 9.91 -15.10 -15.97
C ILE A 181 11.23 -14.47 -16.40
N LYS A 182 11.28 -14.07 -17.66
CA LYS A 182 12.42 -13.34 -18.23
C LYS A 182 12.03 -11.88 -18.36
N ILE A 183 12.86 -11.01 -17.83
CA ILE A 183 12.76 -9.58 -17.99
C ILE A 183 14.02 -9.06 -18.69
N LYS A 184 13.89 -7.94 -19.38
CA LYS A 184 14.97 -7.32 -20.12
C LYS A 184 14.99 -5.83 -19.79
N SER A 185 16.15 -5.27 -19.48
CA SER A 185 16.25 -3.84 -19.26
C SER A 185 15.87 -3.07 -20.52
N ASN A 186 15.07 -2.01 -20.35
CA ASN A 186 14.67 -1.18 -21.47
C ASN A 186 15.77 -0.16 -21.78
N LEU A 187 16.22 -0.11 -23.04
CA LEU A 187 17.28 0.81 -23.47
C LEU A 187 16.86 2.28 -23.53
N PHE A 188 15.56 2.55 -23.46
CA PHE A 188 15.03 3.92 -23.40
C PHE A 188 15.00 4.47 -21.97
N ASP A 189 15.25 3.64 -20.97
CA ASP A 189 15.52 4.12 -19.62
C ASP A 189 16.91 4.78 -19.60
N ALA A 190 16.96 6.00 -19.09
CA ALA A 190 18.18 6.80 -19.05
C ALA A 190 19.34 6.13 -18.29
N ASP A 191 19.01 5.20 -17.37
CA ASP A 191 19.96 4.52 -16.52
C ASP A 191 20.51 3.23 -17.14
N ASN A 192 19.93 2.74 -18.24
CA ASN A 192 20.34 1.50 -18.87
C ASN A 192 21.31 1.74 -20.05
N GLU A 193 22.57 1.45 -19.86
CA GLU A 193 23.58 1.53 -20.93
C GLU A 193 23.54 0.33 -21.87
N LYS A 194 23.19 -0.82 -21.35
CA LYS A 194 23.13 -2.09 -22.06
C LYS A 194 21.88 -2.86 -21.72
N GLN A 195 21.39 -3.59 -22.70
CA GLN A 195 20.28 -4.50 -22.49
C GLN A 195 20.76 -5.74 -21.73
N ALA A 196 20.27 -5.93 -20.51
CA ALA A 196 20.50 -7.12 -19.69
C ALA A 196 19.25 -7.98 -19.67
N ASN A 197 19.43 -9.31 -19.68
CA ASN A 197 18.34 -10.27 -19.52
C ASN A 197 18.46 -10.91 -18.15
N GLU A 198 17.38 -10.90 -17.39
CA GLU A 198 17.31 -11.50 -16.08
C GLU A 198 16.15 -12.52 -16.02
N THR A 199 16.36 -13.60 -15.27
CA THR A 199 15.33 -14.59 -15.00
C THR A 199 14.94 -14.53 -13.53
N CYS A 200 13.67 -14.27 -13.26
CA CYS A 200 13.16 -14.08 -11.91
C CYS A 200 12.13 -15.14 -11.53
N LEU A 201 12.14 -15.56 -10.26
CA LEU A 201 11.13 -16.42 -9.66
C LEU A 201 9.91 -15.58 -9.26
N LEU A 202 8.72 -15.99 -9.68
CA LEU A 202 7.50 -15.24 -9.52
C LEU A 202 6.81 -15.50 -8.18
N TYR A 203 6.39 -14.41 -7.53
CA TYR A 203 5.35 -14.35 -6.50
C TYR A 203 4.25 -13.39 -6.95
N THR A 204 3.05 -13.46 -6.37
CA THR A 204 1.94 -12.60 -6.77
C THR A 204 1.42 -11.73 -5.63
N SER A 205 1.01 -10.52 -5.99
CA SER A 205 0.31 -9.59 -5.12
C SER A 205 -0.91 -9.01 -5.82
N ASP A 206 -1.87 -8.51 -5.05
CA ASP A 206 -3.06 -7.86 -5.57
C ASP A 206 -3.32 -6.54 -4.84
N ALA A 207 -4.02 -5.62 -5.49
CA ALA A 207 -4.50 -4.42 -4.85
C ALA A 207 -5.64 -4.75 -3.87
N ALA A 208 -5.67 -4.08 -2.73
CA ALA A 208 -6.70 -4.31 -1.71
C ALA A 208 -8.07 -3.77 -2.10
N ASP A 209 -8.14 -2.86 -3.07
CA ASP A 209 -9.38 -2.25 -3.57
C ASP A 209 -9.29 -2.04 -5.08
N ASP A 210 -10.30 -2.55 -5.81
CA ASP A 210 -10.40 -2.48 -7.27
C ASP A 210 -10.62 -1.05 -7.84
N ARG A 211 -10.56 -0.02 -7.00
CA ARG A 211 -10.95 1.33 -7.36
C ARG A 211 -9.82 2.33 -7.53
N ILE A 212 -8.58 1.93 -7.36
CA ILE A 212 -7.44 2.81 -7.63
C ILE A 212 -6.76 2.35 -8.92
N SER A 213 -7.43 2.61 -10.03
CA SER A 213 -6.76 2.71 -11.32
C SER A 213 -6.03 4.04 -11.38
N VAL A 214 -4.72 4.03 -11.32
CA VAL A 214 -3.86 5.16 -11.67
C VAL A 214 -3.31 4.93 -13.06
#